data_614ad3b7f9439acd89d8d2c4a6ee3376
#
_entry.id   614ad3b7f9439acd89d8d2c4a6ee3376
#
_cell.length_a   1.000
_cell.length_b   1.000
_cell.length_c   1.000
_cell.angle_alpha   90.00
_cell.angle_beta   90.00
_cell.angle_gamma   90.00
#
_symmetry.space_group_name_H-M   'P 1'
#
loop_
_entity.id
_entity.type
_entity.pdbx_description
1 polymer ?
#
loop_
_entity_poly.entity_id
_entity_poly.type
_entity_poly.pdbx_seq_one_letter_code
_entity_poly.pdbx_strand_id
1 'polypeptide(L)'
;MTDPVILKVSRDFDAPPEAVFDAWLDPAKAGKFLFATPDGEMLKVEIDARVGGRALVVERRASGDAHHHLQYEVIDRPHRLVFLFRADPAGEGQWTRVSIEIAPKDTGSTLTLTHEMDPQWAAYEDQTRKGWTTILESLAKVIDHD
;
A
#
# COMPACT_ATOMS: atom_id res chain seq x y z
N MET A 1 27.44 6.54 7.12
CA MET A 1 25.99 6.52 7.02
C MET A 1 25.55 5.74 5.81
N THR A 2 24.65 4.81 5.99
CA THR A 2 24.15 3.99 4.90
C THR A 2 22.83 4.58 4.40
N ASP A 3 22.73 4.76 3.08
CA ASP A 3 21.52 5.31 2.49
C ASP A 3 20.36 4.32 2.59
N PRO A 4 19.11 4.80 2.71
CA PRO A 4 17.97 3.90 2.70
C PRO A 4 17.84 3.15 1.37
N VAL A 5 17.24 1.98 1.42
CA VAL A 5 16.90 1.23 0.21
C VAL A 5 15.63 1.84 -0.34
N ILE A 6 15.67 2.28 -1.60
CA ILE A 6 14.50 2.87 -2.26
C ILE A 6 14.01 1.93 -3.33
N LEU A 7 12.78 1.45 -3.13
CA LEU A 7 12.11 0.53 -4.00
C LEU A 7 10.99 1.24 -4.74
N LYS A 8 10.93 1.10 -6.07
CA LYS A 8 9.85 1.69 -6.87
C LYS A 8 9.11 0.63 -7.66
N VAL A 9 7.78 0.73 -7.66
CA VAL A 9 6.91 -0.12 -8.46
C VAL A 9 5.89 0.78 -9.14
N SER A 10 5.67 0.58 -10.44
CA SER A 10 4.71 1.38 -11.19
C SER A 10 3.72 0.49 -11.93
N ARG A 11 2.50 0.99 -12.11
CA ARG A 11 1.47 0.30 -12.89
C ARG A 11 0.51 1.30 -13.51
N ASP A 12 0.09 1.01 -14.73
CA ASP A 12 -0.96 1.77 -15.42
C ASP A 12 -2.32 1.17 -15.10
N PHE A 13 -3.33 2.04 -14.98
CA PHE A 13 -4.71 1.65 -14.71
C PHE A 13 -5.63 2.26 -15.76
N ASP A 14 -6.68 1.53 -16.13
CA ASP A 14 -7.73 2.01 -17.04
C ASP A 14 -8.82 2.72 -16.26
N ALA A 15 -8.42 3.61 -15.35
CA ALA A 15 -9.33 4.35 -14.48
C ALA A 15 -8.72 5.73 -14.19
N PRO A 16 -9.57 6.74 -13.94
CA PRO A 16 -9.06 8.08 -13.63
C PRO A 16 -8.31 8.10 -12.29
N PRO A 17 -7.42 9.08 -12.09
CA PRO A 17 -6.65 9.16 -10.85
C PRO A 17 -7.52 9.13 -9.59
N GLU A 18 -8.68 9.75 -9.62
CA GLU A 18 -9.60 9.80 -8.46
C GLU A 18 -10.04 8.40 -8.03
N ALA A 19 -10.39 7.55 -8.98
CA ALA A 19 -10.82 6.19 -8.68
C ALA A 19 -9.69 5.35 -8.10
N VAL A 20 -8.49 5.50 -8.66
CA VAL A 20 -7.30 4.79 -8.15
C VAL A 20 -6.96 5.26 -6.75
N PHE A 21 -6.95 6.57 -6.54
CA PHE A 21 -6.62 7.16 -5.24
C PHE A 21 -7.62 6.74 -4.15
N ASP A 22 -8.92 6.90 -4.46
CA ASP A 22 -9.97 6.67 -3.47
C ASP A 22 -10.00 5.22 -2.96
N ALA A 23 -9.60 4.26 -3.79
CA ALA A 23 -9.56 2.86 -3.38
C ALA A 23 -8.64 2.61 -2.19
N TRP A 24 -7.56 3.38 -2.07
CA TRP A 24 -6.62 3.24 -0.95
C TRP A 24 -7.19 3.67 0.38
N LEU A 25 -8.19 4.56 0.38
CA LEU A 25 -8.76 5.14 1.59
C LEU A 25 -10.18 4.64 1.89
N ASP A 26 -10.75 3.83 1.01
CA ASP A 26 -12.08 3.24 1.21
C ASP A 26 -11.91 1.86 1.85
N PRO A 27 -12.36 1.66 3.11
CA PRO A 27 -12.20 0.38 3.79
C PRO A 27 -12.76 -0.81 3.03
N ALA A 28 -13.89 -0.63 2.33
CA ALA A 28 -14.51 -1.71 1.58
C ALA A 28 -13.65 -2.16 0.40
N LYS A 29 -12.98 -1.22 -0.26
CA LYS A 29 -12.10 -1.54 -1.38
C LYS A 29 -10.72 -1.96 -0.92
N ALA A 30 -10.16 -1.23 0.07
CA ALA A 30 -8.84 -1.54 0.60
C ALA A 30 -8.77 -2.97 1.13
N GLY A 31 -9.82 -3.45 1.76
CA GLY A 31 -9.87 -4.82 2.28
C GLY A 31 -9.76 -5.89 1.22
N LYS A 32 -9.95 -5.53 -0.04
CA LYS A 32 -9.87 -6.48 -1.15
C LYS A 32 -8.50 -6.55 -1.80
N PHE A 33 -7.67 -5.53 -1.62
CA PHE A 33 -6.34 -5.51 -2.27
C PHE A 33 -5.20 -5.19 -1.33
N LEU A 34 -5.42 -4.33 -0.35
CA LEU A 34 -4.33 -3.83 0.50
C LEU A 34 -3.93 -4.91 1.51
N PHE A 35 -2.73 -5.46 1.30
CA PHE A 35 -2.19 -6.56 2.11
C PHE A 35 -3.04 -7.84 2.10
N ALA A 36 -3.93 -7.98 1.11
CA ALA A 36 -4.74 -9.17 0.95
C ALA A 36 -3.98 -10.23 0.16
N THR A 37 -3.98 -11.46 0.66
CA THR A 37 -3.34 -12.59 -0.02
C THR A 37 -4.41 -13.58 -0.48
N PRO A 38 -4.13 -14.41 -1.52
CA PRO A 38 -5.14 -15.34 -2.05
C PRO A 38 -5.69 -16.33 -1.04
N ASP A 39 -4.85 -16.78 -0.11
CA ASP A 39 -5.22 -17.77 0.89
C ASP A 39 -5.56 -17.17 2.25
N GLY A 40 -5.49 -15.85 2.36
CA GLY A 40 -5.75 -15.17 3.61
C GLY A 40 -7.21 -14.79 3.79
N GLU A 41 -7.59 -14.48 5.02
CA GLU A 41 -8.90 -13.97 5.35
C GLU A 41 -8.78 -12.60 6.01
N MET A 42 -9.40 -11.59 5.41
CA MET A 42 -9.35 -10.24 5.96
C MET A 42 -10.24 -10.14 7.20
N LEU A 43 -9.65 -9.88 8.35
CA LEU A 43 -10.34 -9.81 9.63
C LEU A 43 -10.76 -8.40 10.01
N LYS A 44 -9.94 -7.40 9.66
CA LYS A 44 -10.19 -6.03 10.08
C LYS A 44 -9.58 -5.05 9.09
N VAL A 45 -10.34 -4.03 8.71
CA VAL A 45 -9.84 -2.89 7.95
C VAL A 45 -10.43 -1.64 8.58
N GLU A 46 -9.59 -0.86 9.23
CA GLU A 46 -9.98 0.41 9.85
C GLU A 46 -9.12 1.51 9.25
N ILE A 47 -9.74 2.57 8.75
CA ILE A 47 -9.02 3.67 8.09
C ILE A 47 -9.55 4.99 8.61
N ASP A 48 -8.64 5.80 9.17
CA ASP A 48 -8.92 7.19 9.54
C ASP A 48 -8.22 8.07 8.51
N ALA A 49 -8.93 8.42 7.44
CA ALA A 49 -8.36 9.03 6.24
C ALA A 49 -8.13 10.53 6.43
N ARG A 50 -7.15 10.87 7.26
CA ARG A 50 -6.74 12.26 7.49
C ARG A 50 -5.24 12.29 7.82
N VAL A 51 -4.62 13.42 7.61
CA VAL A 51 -3.21 13.60 7.98
C VAL A 51 -3.07 13.39 9.49
N GLY A 52 -2.13 12.54 9.89
CA GLY A 52 -1.96 12.13 11.29
C GLY A 52 -2.86 11.00 11.71
N GLY A 53 -3.86 10.63 10.89
CA GLY A 53 -4.72 9.49 11.16
C GLY A 53 -4.01 8.18 10.91
N ARG A 54 -4.60 7.09 11.40
CA ARG A 54 -4.00 5.76 11.29
C ARG A 54 -4.94 4.78 10.62
N ALA A 55 -4.35 3.74 10.04
CA ALA A 55 -5.09 2.62 9.49
C ALA A 55 -4.53 1.33 10.06
N LEU A 56 -5.40 0.33 10.19
CA LEU A 56 -5.04 -1.00 10.63
C LEU A 56 -5.70 -2.02 9.70
N VAL A 57 -4.88 -2.86 9.08
CA VAL A 57 -5.34 -3.94 8.21
C VAL A 57 -4.83 -5.25 8.80
N VAL A 58 -5.75 -6.13 9.19
CA VAL A 58 -5.41 -7.41 9.80
C VAL A 58 -5.91 -8.54 8.91
N GLU A 59 -5.01 -9.43 8.54
CA GLU A 59 -5.34 -10.58 7.71
C GLU A 59 -4.90 -11.87 8.41
N ARG A 60 -5.80 -12.85 8.45
CA ARG A 60 -5.46 -14.18 8.95
C ARG A 60 -4.73 -14.96 7.87
N ARG A 61 -3.56 -15.47 8.22
CA ARG A 61 -2.73 -16.28 7.34
C ARG A 61 -2.37 -17.59 8.03
N ALA A 62 -1.82 -18.54 7.27
CA ALA A 62 -1.41 -19.83 7.83
C ALA A 62 -0.41 -19.67 8.99
N SER A 63 0.42 -18.64 8.94
CA SER A 63 1.42 -18.35 9.97
C SER A 63 0.87 -17.55 11.16
N GLY A 64 -0.42 -17.15 11.12
CA GLY A 64 -1.05 -16.35 12.15
C GLY A 64 -1.61 -15.05 11.58
N ASP A 65 -2.12 -14.18 12.45
CA ASP A 65 -2.70 -12.91 12.04
C ASP A 65 -1.59 -11.91 11.72
N ALA A 66 -1.67 -11.33 10.51
CA ALA A 66 -0.71 -10.32 10.07
C ALA A 66 -1.32 -8.93 10.29
N HIS A 67 -0.66 -8.13 11.10
CA HIS A 67 -1.11 -6.76 11.43
C HIS A 67 -0.29 -5.76 10.62
N HIS A 68 -0.98 -4.91 9.87
CA HIS A 68 -0.35 -3.88 9.04
C HIS A 68 -0.82 -2.53 9.55
N HIS A 69 0.11 -1.72 10.04
CA HIS A 69 -0.16 -0.40 10.61
C HIS A 69 0.28 0.69 9.65
N LEU A 70 -0.58 1.68 9.44
CA LEU A 70 -0.28 2.83 8.60
C LEU A 70 -0.55 4.10 9.39
N GLN A 71 0.23 5.16 9.09
CA GLN A 71 -0.03 6.49 9.61
C GLN A 71 0.14 7.48 8.46
N TYR A 72 -0.92 8.24 8.16
CA TYR A 72 -0.93 9.12 7.00
C TYR A 72 -0.16 10.40 7.25
N GLU A 73 0.74 10.74 6.32
CA GLU A 73 1.53 11.96 6.37
C GLU A 73 1.06 12.99 5.36
N VAL A 74 0.66 12.55 4.16
CA VAL A 74 0.17 13.41 3.10
C VAL A 74 -1.04 12.77 2.45
N ILE A 75 -2.11 13.52 2.32
CA ILE A 75 -3.30 13.11 1.58
C ILE A 75 -3.63 14.26 0.64
N ASP A 76 -3.14 14.19 -0.59
CA ASP A 76 -3.34 15.21 -1.63
C ASP A 76 -4.07 14.56 -2.80
N ARG A 77 -5.38 14.48 -2.68
CA ARG A 77 -6.25 13.80 -3.64
C ARG A 77 -6.29 14.54 -4.97
N PRO A 78 -6.17 13.87 -6.08
CA PRO A 78 -5.93 12.43 -6.31
C PRO A 78 -4.48 12.12 -6.66
N HIS A 79 -3.55 13.02 -6.38
CA HIS A 79 -2.19 12.97 -6.90
C HIS A 79 -1.18 12.29 -6.01
N ARG A 80 -1.34 12.42 -4.69
CA ARG A 80 -0.29 11.95 -3.79
C ARG A 80 -0.82 11.47 -2.46
N LEU A 81 -0.35 10.30 -2.04
CA LEU A 81 -0.65 9.71 -0.74
C LEU A 81 0.66 9.22 -0.13
N VAL A 82 0.99 9.70 1.06
CA VAL A 82 2.20 9.27 1.76
C VAL A 82 1.80 8.75 3.14
N PHE A 83 2.28 7.57 3.48
CA PHE A 83 2.03 7.01 4.80
C PHE A 83 3.26 6.30 5.33
N LEU A 84 3.37 6.27 6.65
CA LEU A 84 4.32 5.41 7.34
C LEU A 84 3.69 4.03 7.48
N PHE A 85 4.52 3.00 7.37
CA PHE A 85 4.05 1.61 7.37
C PHE A 85 4.89 0.77 8.30
N ARG A 86 4.22 -0.10 9.07
CA ARG A 86 4.87 -1.09 9.92
C ARG A 86 4.05 -2.38 9.90
N ALA A 87 4.71 -3.52 9.74
CA ALA A 87 4.06 -4.83 9.77
C ALA A 87 4.54 -5.61 10.98
N ASP A 88 3.60 -6.16 11.75
CA ASP A 88 3.89 -7.03 12.87
C ASP A 88 3.73 -8.49 12.44
N PRO A 89 4.48 -9.44 12.96
CA PRO A 89 5.60 -9.23 13.90
C PRO A 89 6.89 -8.76 13.23
N ALA A 90 7.00 -8.87 11.92
CA ALA A 90 8.18 -8.42 11.20
C ALA A 90 8.22 -6.89 11.20
N GLY A 91 9.37 -6.30 11.44
CA GLY A 91 9.52 -4.87 11.42
C GLY A 91 9.05 -4.16 12.69
N GLU A 92 8.93 -4.89 13.80
CA GLU A 92 8.51 -4.29 15.07
C GLU A 92 9.33 -3.06 15.42
N GLY A 93 8.62 -2.02 15.82
CA GLY A 93 9.22 -0.78 16.28
C GLY A 93 9.77 0.13 15.20
N GLN A 94 9.76 -0.30 13.96
CA GLN A 94 10.32 0.50 12.87
C GLN A 94 9.25 0.83 11.82
N TRP A 95 9.10 2.12 11.56
CA TRP A 95 8.23 2.63 10.53
C TRP A 95 9.04 2.88 9.26
N THR A 96 8.50 2.51 8.12
CA THR A 96 9.06 2.83 6.82
C THR A 96 8.09 3.75 6.09
N ARG A 97 8.58 4.51 5.11
CA ARG A 97 7.74 5.46 4.38
C ARG A 97 7.36 4.91 3.02
N VAL A 98 6.07 4.97 2.71
CA VAL A 98 5.54 4.60 1.40
C VAL A 98 4.90 5.83 0.78
N SER A 99 5.33 6.18 -0.42
CA SER A 99 4.79 7.31 -1.18
C SER A 99 4.11 6.79 -2.44
N ILE A 100 2.89 7.26 -2.67
CA ILE A 100 2.12 6.89 -3.85
C ILE A 100 1.85 8.16 -4.64
N GLU A 101 2.23 8.16 -5.92
CA GLU A 101 1.97 9.26 -6.82
C GLU A 101 1.14 8.76 -7.98
N ILE A 102 0.07 9.48 -8.31
CA ILE A 102 -0.87 9.09 -9.36
C ILE A 102 -0.98 10.24 -10.35
N ALA A 103 -0.67 9.94 -11.61
CA ALA A 103 -0.72 10.93 -12.68
C ALA A 103 -1.69 10.48 -13.76
N PRO A 104 -2.45 11.41 -14.38
CA PRO A 104 -3.30 11.03 -15.50
C PRO A 104 -2.44 10.60 -16.68
N LYS A 105 -2.94 9.59 -17.42
CA LYS A 105 -2.27 9.08 -18.61
C LYS A 105 -3.34 8.62 -19.60
N ASP A 106 -3.44 9.30 -20.73
CA ASP A 106 -4.48 9.01 -21.74
C ASP A 106 -5.87 9.05 -21.09
N THR A 107 -6.63 7.97 -21.14
CA THR A 107 -7.94 7.88 -20.50
C THR A 107 -7.88 7.27 -19.10
N GLY A 108 -6.69 6.89 -18.65
CA GLY A 108 -6.48 6.27 -17.36
C GLY A 108 -5.49 7.02 -16.51
N SER A 109 -4.67 6.27 -15.78
CA SER A 109 -3.68 6.85 -14.88
C SER A 109 -2.48 5.92 -14.69
N THR A 110 -1.38 6.50 -14.22
CA THR A 110 -0.18 5.74 -13.83
C THR A 110 0.05 5.97 -12.35
N LEU A 111 0.18 4.88 -11.60
CA LEU A 111 0.53 4.92 -10.19
C LEU A 111 2.00 4.51 -10.02
N THR A 112 2.75 5.31 -9.28
CA THR A 112 4.13 4.98 -8.89
C THR A 112 4.19 4.91 -7.38
N LEU A 113 4.61 3.75 -6.87
CA LEU A 113 4.77 3.53 -5.44
C LEU A 113 6.27 3.50 -5.12
N THR A 114 6.67 4.30 -4.13
CA THR A 114 8.06 4.35 -3.65
C THR A 114 8.07 3.94 -2.18
N HIS A 115 8.84 2.92 -1.85
CA HIS A 115 8.98 2.43 -0.48
C HIS A 115 10.41 2.67 -0.02
N GLU A 116 10.59 3.50 0.99
CA GLU A 116 11.91 3.78 1.59
C GLU A 116 12.10 2.86 2.78
N MET A 117 13.10 2.00 2.69
CA MET A 117 13.38 0.98 3.69
C MET A 117 14.73 1.21 4.35
N ASP A 118 14.84 0.79 5.62
CA ASP A 118 16.12 0.82 6.30
C ASP A 118 17.10 -0.13 5.59
N PRO A 119 18.41 0.24 5.48
CA PRO A 119 19.41 -0.60 4.81
C PRO A 119 19.50 -2.02 5.36
N GLN A 120 19.15 -2.24 6.62
CA GLN A 120 19.16 -3.59 7.21
C GLN A 120 18.20 -4.54 6.50
N TRP A 121 17.19 -4.00 5.79
CA TRP A 121 16.19 -4.78 5.06
C TRP A 121 16.51 -4.96 3.58
N ALA A 122 17.74 -4.58 3.15
CA ALA A 122 18.13 -4.66 1.73
C ALA A 122 17.96 -6.07 1.16
N ALA A 123 18.18 -7.10 1.98
CA ALA A 123 18.04 -8.49 1.54
C ALA A 123 16.60 -8.86 1.20
N TYR A 124 15.62 -8.07 1.67
CA TYR A 124 14.19 -8.32 1.42
C TYR A 124 13.63 -7.45 0.30
N GLU A 125 14.47 -6.71 -0.41
CA GLU A 125 14.01 -5.78 -1.45
C GLU A 125 13.18 -6.48 -2.53
N ASP A 126 13.67 -7.60 -3.07
CA ASP A 126 12.94 -8.33 -4.13
C ASP A 126 11.61 -8.87 -3.63
N GLN A 127 11.59 -9.40 -2.41
CA GLN A 127 10.36 -9.92 -1.81
C GLN A 127 9.34 -8.81 -1.60
N THR A 128 9.78 -7.65 -1.14
CA THR A 128 8.93 -6.49 -0.92
C THR A 128 8.39 -5.97 -2.25
N ARG A 129 9.22 -5.94 -3.30
CA ARG A 129 8.81 -5.55 -4.64
C ARG A 129 7.69 -6.46 -5.17
N LYS A 130 7.84 -7.76 -4.99
CA LYS A 130 6.82 -8.74 -5.41
C LYS A 130 5.51 -8.52 -4.64
N GLY A 131 5.61 -8.25 -3.34
CA GLY A 131 4.45 -7.96 -2.52
C GLY A 131 3.66 -6.76 -3.03
N TRP A 132 4.34 -5.64 -3.29
CA TRP A 132 3.69 -4.45 -3.81
C TRP A 132 3.13 -4.69 -5.22
N THR A 133 3.85 -5.42 -6.06
CA THR A 133 3.37 -5.74 -7.41
C THR A 133 2.05 -6.52 -7.32
N THR A 134 1.96 -7.50 -6.44
CA THR A 134 0.74 -8.28 -6.23
C THR A 134 -0.39 -7.38 -5.72
N ILE A 135 -0.08 -6.47 -4.79
CA ILE A 135 -1.08 -5.52 -4.27
C ILE A 135 -1.64 -4.66 -5.40
N LEU A 136 -0.77 -4.14 -6.28
CA LEU A 136 -1.22 -3.31 -7.39
C LEU A 136 -2.03 -4.10 -8.43
N GLU A 137 -1.69 -5.35 -8.66
CA GLU A 137 -2.49 -6.22 -9.53
C GLU A 137 -3.88 -6.45 -8.94
N SER A 138 -3.97 -6.67 -7.63
CA SER A 138 -5.25 -6.82 -6.95
C SER A 138 -6.05 -5.53 -6.99
N LEU A 139 -5.39 -4.39 -6.85
CA LEU A 139 -6.04 -3.08 -6.97
C LEU A 139 -6.69 -2.91 -8.34
N ALA A 140 -5.99 -3.31 -9.40
CA ALA A 140 -6.54 -3.23 -10.76
C ALA A 140 -7.84 -4.03 -10.88
N LYS A 141 -7.87 -5.22 -10.28
CA LYS A 141 -9.07 -6.05 -10.30
C LYS A 141 -10.23 -5.42 -9.54
N VAL A 142 -9.94 -4.79 -8.40
CA VAL A 142 -10.97 -4.11 -7.60
C VAL A 142 -11.58 -2.95 -8.39
N ILE A 143 -10.76 -2.17 -9.08
CA ILE A 143 -11.21 -1.01 -9.86
C ILE A 143 -12.01 -1.46 -11.07
N ASP A 144 -11.55 -2.50 -11.76
CA ASP A 144 -12.20 -2.99 -12.99
C ASP A 144 -13.59 -3.59 -12.73
N HIS A 145 -13.86 -4.03 -11.49
CA HIS A 145 -15.14 -4.63 -11.12
C HIS A 145 -16.09 -3.65 -10.42
N ASP A 146 -15.72 -2.40 -10.37
CA ASP A 146 -16.59 -1.32 -9.87
C ASP A 146 -17.40 -0.70 -11.04
#